data_25834de1d9a6faee2c9de725c38b2f46
#
_entry.id   25834de1d9a6faee2c9de725c38b2f46
#
_cell.length_a   1.000
_cell.length_b   1.000
_cell.length_c   1.000
_cell.angle_alpha   90.00
_cell.angle_beta   90.00
_cell.angle_gamma   90.00
#
_symmetry.space_group_name_H-M   'P 1'
#
loop_
_entity.id
_entity.type
_entity.pdbx_description
1 polymer ?
#
loop_
_entity_poly.entity_id
_entity_poly.type
_entity_poly.pdbx_seq_one_letter_code
_entity_poly.pdbx_strand_id
1 'polypeptide(L)'
;MEPELTRNQRKVLDFLKSYIKKKGFPPTLREIASHFGLRGPRAPQKTLAILERKGYLRKVPGGSRAIEIQGVLPALGRTLSLPIIGKVRAGEPLLAVENIEGHLNLDRSLVSSEDVFLLRVQGDSMIEAHIQDGDFALIKPQRDAENGEIVVALIEDEATIKRIFKKRDLIRLEPANPRVEPIVVRKGEKKVTIVGKVVGIFRKI
;
A
#
# COMPACT_ATOMS: atom_id res chain seq x y z
N MET A 1 32.27 7.57 11.45
CA MET A 1 32.64 8.59 10.43
C MET A 1 32.46 7.97 9.05
N GLU A 2 31.60 8.52 8.19
CA GLU A 2 31.43 8.02 6.82
C GLU A 2 32.72 8.29 6.03
N PRO A 3 33.24 7.30 5.27
CA PRO A 3 34.47 7.48 4.50
C PRO A 3 34.26 8.52 3.38
N GLU A 4 35.16 9.48 3.29
CA GLU A 4 35.07 10.60 2.36
C GLU A 4 35.05 10.15 0.88
N LEU A 5 34.11 10.70 0.09
CA LEU A 5 33.97 10.41 -1.33
C LEU A 5 34.76 11.41 -2.19
N THR A 6 35.45 10.91 -3.21
CA THR A 6 36.00 11.79 -4.25
C THR A 6 34.85 12.46 -5.04
N ARG A 7 35.16 13.58 -5.71
CA ARG A 7 34.17 14.32 -6.52
C ARG A 7 33.46 13.44 -7.56
N ASN A 8 34.20 12.51 -8.19
CA ASN A 8 33.61 11.59 -9.18
C ASN A 8 32.74 10.51 -8.52
N GLN A 9 33.18 9.98 -7.38
CA GLN A 9 32.36 9.00 -6.62
C GLN A 9 31.05 9.62 -6.14
N ARG A 10 31.08 10.87 -5.67
CA ARG A 10 29.89 11.61 -5.26
C ARG A 10 28.93 11.81 -6.44
N LYS A 11 29.41 12.27 -7.60
CA LYS A 11 28.61 12.42 -8.82
C LYS A 11 27.89 11.12 -9.22
N VAL A 12 28.62 9.99 -9.17
CA VAL A 12 28.02 8.68 -9.48
C VAL A 12 26.96 8.30 -8.45
N LEU A 13 27.22 8.50 -7.15
CA LEU A 13 26.27 8.22 -6.10
C LEU A 13 25.00 9.07 -6.21
N ASP A 14 25.15 10.38 -6.50
CA ASP A 14 24.02 11.31 -6.68
C ASP A 14 23.18 10.95 -7.91
N PHE A 15 23.84 10.57 -9.01
CA PHE A 15 23.15 10.04 -10.18
C PHE A 15 22.34 8.79 -9.86
N LEU A 16 22.93 7.82 -9.15
CA LEU A 16 22.25 6.59 -8.74
C LEU A 16 21.01 6.91 -7.89
N LYS A 17 21.16 7.81 -6.90
CA LYS A 17 20.06 8.25 -6.04
C LYS A 17 18.92 8.89 -6.85
N SER A 18 19.26 9.80 -7.75
CA SER A 18 18.29 10.50 -8.62
C SER A 18 17.59 9.53 -9.58
N TYR A 19 18.35 8.61 -10.16
CA TYR A 19 17.81 7.62 -11.09
C TYR A 19 16.82 6.68 -10.42
N ILE A 20 17.18 6.15 -9.24
CA ILE A 20 16.31 5.29 -8.44
C ILE A 20 15.05 6.05 -8.00
N LYS A 21 15.21 7.31 -7.55
CA LYS A 21 14.06 8.14 -7.17
C LYS A 21 13.10 8.37 -8.33
N LYS A 22 13.61 8.54 -9.56
CA LYS A 22 12.81 8.82 -10.76
C LYS A 22 12.21 7.57 -11.40
N LYS A 23 12.97 6.49 -11.48
CA LYS A 23 12.63 5.27 -12.23
C LYS A 23 12.13 4.12 -11.35
N GLY A 24 12.42 4.17 -10.06
CA GLY A 24 12.00 3.15 -9.11
C GLY A 24 12.93 1.94 -9.02
N PHE A 25 13.97 1.84 -9.84
CA PHE A 25 14.93 0.76 -9.86
C PHE A 25 16.33 1.29 -10.19
N PRO A 26 17.40 0.57 -9.80
CA PRO A 26 18.78 0.98 -10.10
C PRO A 26 19.10 0.95 -11.59
N PRO A 27 19.98 1.84 -12.09
CA PRO A 27 20.47 1.77 -13.46
C PRO A 27 21.41 0.57 -13.67
N THR A 28 21.46 0.07 -14.90
CA THR A 28 22.48 -0.90 -15.34
C THR A 28 23.84 -0.22 -15.49
N LEU A 29 24.92 -1.00 -15.50
CA LEU A 29 26.26 -0.48 -15.78
C LEU A 29 26.35 0.26 -17.13
N ARG A 30 25.58 -0.18 -18.14
CA ARG A 30 25.51 0.48 -19.45
C ARG A 30 24.81 1.84 -19.37
N GLU A 31 23.72 1.94 -18.62
CA GLU A 31 23.00 3.20 -18.41
C GLU A 31 23.86 4.21 -17.63
N ILE A 32 24.65 3.74 -16.65
CA ILE A 32 25.62 4.58 -15.95
C ILE A 32 26.71 5.05 -16.91
N ALA A 33 27.28 4.14 -17.70
CA ALA A 33 28.31 4.46 -18.68
C ALA A 33 27.82 5.50 -19.70
N SER A 34 26.62 5.30 -20.24
CA SER A 34 25.98 6.23 -21.18
C SER A 34 25.77 7.61 -20.57
N HIS A 35 25.25 7.69 -19.34
CA HIS A 35 25.02 8.97 -18.66
C HIS A 35 26.31 9.79 -18.45
N PHE A 36 27.42 9.13 -18.16
CA PHE A 36 28.72 9.80 -17.95
C PHE A 36 29.61 9.86 -19.20
N GLY A 37 29.12 9.50 -20.39
CA GLY A 37 29.87 9.51 -21.63
C GLY A 37 31.05 8.53 -21.66
N LEU A 38 30.97 7.42 -20.92
CA LEU A 38 32.03 6.43 -20.79
C LEU A 38 31.94 5.36 -21.87
N ARG A 39 33.12 4.93 -22.41
CA ARG A 39 33.19 3.93 -23.51
C ARG A 39 32.76 2.51 -23.15
N GLY A 40 32.40 2.23 -21.90
CA GLY A 40 31.94 0.91 -21.50
C GLY A 40 31.73 0.73 -19.99
N PRO A 41 31.26 -0.47 -19.58
CA PRO A 41 30.82 -0.74 -18.22
C PRO A 41 31.93 -0.89 -17.18
N ARG A 42 33.23 -1.02 -17.60
CA ARG A 42 34.34 -1.27 -16.68
C ARG A 42 34.57 -0.13 -15.69
N ALA A 43 34.49 1.13 -16.14
CA ALA A 43 34.71 2.29 -15.28
C ALA A 43 33.61 2.46 -14.24
N PRO A 44 32.31 2.43 -14.59
CA PRO A 44 31.23 2.34 -13.62
C PRO A 44 31.38 1.19 -12.63
N GLN A 45 31.74 0.00 -13.10
CA GLN A 45 31.91 -1.19 -12.25
C GLN A 45 32.96 -0.97 -11.16
N LYS A 46 34.12 -0.34 -11.52
CA LYS A 46 35.15 0.01 -10.53
C LYS A 46 34.64 1.03 -9.51
N THR A 47 33.93 2.06 -9.96
CA THR A 47 33.39 3.09 -9.06
C THR A 47 32.37 2.50 -8.10
N LEU A 48 31.47 1.63 -8.59
CA LEU A 48 30.51 0.93 -7.74
C LEU A 48 31.18 0.02 -6.71
N ALA A 49 32.24 -0.70 -7.08
CA ALA A 49 33.01 -1.53 -6.14
C ALA A 49 33.64 -0.69 -5.02
N ILE A 50 34.12 0.55 -5.34
CA ILE A 50 34.64 1.45 -4.33
C ILE A 50 33.54 1.97 -3.41
N LEU A 51 32.38 2.36 -3.96
CA LEU A 51 31.22 2.81 -3.18
C LEU A 51 30.70 1.70 -2.27
N GLU A 52 30.69 0.45 -2.73
CA GLU A 52 30.35 -0.71 -1.95
C GLU A 52 31.30 -0.92 -0.77
N ARG A 53 32.62 -0.91 -1.02
CA ARG A 53 33.65 -1.03 0.03
C ARG A 53 33.59 0.09 1.06
N LYS A 54 33.15 1.29 0.66
CA LYS A 54 32.93 2.44 1.53
C LYS A 54 31.57 2.42 2.24
N GLY A 55 30.72 1.42 1.99
CA GLY A 55 29.43 1.24 2.65
C GLY A 55 28.27 2.08 2.10
N TYR A 56 28.46 2.82 0.99
CA TYR A 56 27.40 3.65 0.40
C TYR A 56 26.39 2.87 -0.44
N LEU A 57 26.75 1.67 -0.87
CA LEU A 57 25.86 0.75 -1.57
C LEU A 57 26.22 -0.71 -1.26
N ARG A 58 25.30 -1.61 -1.55
CA ARG A 58 25.51 -3.06 -1.49
C ARG A 58 25.07 -3.69 -2.80
N LYS A 59 25.82 -4.67 -3.28
CA LYS A 59 25.38 -5.54 -4.37
C LYS A 59 24.55 -6.67 -3.80
N VAL A 60 23.39 -6.93 -4.43
CA VAL A 60 22.52 -8.05 -4.10
C VAL A 60 22.55 -9.07 -5.22
N PRO A 61 22.40 -10.38 -4.93
CA PRO A 61 22.26 -11.40 -5.97
C PRO A 61 20.99 -11.12 -6.78
N GLY A 62 21.02 -11.19 -8.12
CA GLY A 62 19.79 -11.06 -8.90
C GLY A 62 19.89 -10.30 -10.22
N GLY A 63 21.06 -10.09 -10.81
CA GLY A 63 21.17 -9.62 -12.19
C GLY A 63 21.74 -8.22 -12.39
N SER A 64 21.47 -7.63 -13.56
CA SER A 64 22.12 -6.40 -14.04
C SER A 64 21.73 -5.10 -13.27
N ARG A 65 20.71 -5.14 -12.41
CA ARG A 65 20.20 -4.02 -11.59
C ARG A 65 20.35 -4.27 -10.08
N ALA A 66 21.22 -5.17 -9.70
CA ALA A 66 21.40 -5.68 -8.34
C ALA A 66 22.25 -4.73 -7.46
N ILE A 67 21.78 -3.50 -7.21
CA ILE A 67 22.44 -2.48 -6.39
C ILE A 67 21.43 -1.92 -5.39
N GLU A 68 21.76 -1.95 -4.11
CA GLU A 68 21.07 -1.24 -3.05
C GLU A 68 21.93 -0.08 -2.53
N ILE A 69 21.39 1.12 -2.43
CA ILE A 69 22.09 2.29 -1.90
C ILE A 69 21.66 2.50 -0.46
N GLN A 70 22.62 2.67 0.47
CA GLN A 70 22.30 3.00 1.85
C GLN A 70 21.54 4.33 1.93
N GLY A 71 20.39 4.33 2.66
CA GLY A 71 19.53 5.50 2.80
C GLY A 71 18.69 5.88 1.57
N VAL A 72 18.77 5.10 0.47
CA VAL A 72 17.86 5.19 -0.66
C VAL A 72 17.16 3.85 -0.78
N LEU A 73 15.95 3.78 -0.28
CA LEU A 73 15.09 2.64 -0.53
C LEU A 73 14.84 2.58 -2.05
N PRO A 74 15.14 1.46 -2.74
CA PRO A 74 14.68 1.25 -4.10
C PRO A 74 13.16 1.38 -4.13
N ALA A 75 12.55 1.58 -5.29
CA ALA A 75 11.09 1.54 -5.43
C ALA A 75 10.47 0.20 -4.98
N LEU A 76 11.28 -0.87 -4.90
CA LEU A 76 10.94 -2.13 -4.21
C LEU A 76 10.82 -1.97 -2.68
N GLY A 77 11.42 -0.92 -2.07
CA GLY A 77 11.17 -0.52 -0.68
C GLY A 77 9.97 0.42 -0.53
N ARG A 78 9.29 0.74 -1.62
CA ARG A 78 8.02 1.47 -1.64
C ARG A 78 6.79 0.57 -1.68
N THR A 79 6.96 -0.73 -1.79
CA THR A 79 5.82 -1.65 -1.72
C THR A 79 5.48 -1.93 -0.26
N LEU A 80 4.21 -1.75 0.07
CA LEU A 80 3.60 -2.22 1.29
C LEU A 80 2.97 -3.58 1.00
N SER A 81 3.33 -4.58 1.79
CA SER A 81 2.67 -5.88 1.77
C SER A 81 1.43 -5.79 2.66
N LEU A 82 0.27 -5.61 2.04
CA LEU A 82 -0.99 -5.44 2.75
C LEU A 82 -1.69 -6.78 2.91
N PRO A 83 -2.13 -7.14 4.14
CA PRO A 83 -2.90 -8.36 4.35
C PRO A 83 -4.28 -8.23 3.69
N ILE A 84 -4.74 -9.32 3.06
CA ILE A 84 -6.08 -9.48 2.53
C ILE A 84 -6.89 -10.20 3.60
N ILE A 85 -7.92 -9.54 4.12
CA ILE A 85 -8.84 -10.10 5.10
C ILE A 85 -10.08 -10.62 4.35
N GLY A 86 -10.40 -11.90 4.55
CA GLY A 86 -11.59 -12.52 3.94
C GLY A 86 -12.86 -12.29 4.74
N LYS A 87 -12.78 -12.43 6.07
CA LYS A 87 -13.91 -12.25 6.97
C LYS A 87 -13.53 -11.38 8.16
N VAL A 88 -14.43 -10.51 8.56
CA VAL A 88 -14.29 -9.68 9.77
C VAL A 88 -15.36 -10.12 10.75
N ARG A 89 -14.96 -10.49 11.97
CA ARG A 89 -15.86 -10.91 13.04
C ARG A 89 -15.71 -10.00 14.26
N ALA A 90 -16.78 -9.79 14.99
CA ALA A 90 -16.73 -9.07 16.25
C ALA A 90 -15.97 -9.86 17.31
N GLY A 91 -15.20 -9.14 18.14
CA GLY A 91 -14.46 -9.75 19.26
C GLY A 91 -13.10 -10.36 18.90
N GLU A 92 -12.83 -10.60 17.63
CA GLU A 92 -11.51 -11.07 17.17
C GLU A 92 -10.62 -9.90 16.73
N PRO A 93 -9.29 -9.98 16.95
CA PRO A 93 -8.38 -9.02 16.36
C PRO A 93 -8.49 -9.05 14.83
N LEU A 94 -8.66 -7.89 14.21
CA LEU A 94 -8.88 -7.76 12.77
C LEU A 94 -7.78 -8.44 11.92
N LEU A 95 -6.54 -8.41 12.42
CA LEU A 95 -5.37 -9.02 11.80
C LEU A 95 -5.01 -10.38 12.43
N ALA A 96 -5.99 -11.09 13.01
CA ALA A 96 -5.77 -12.47 13.41
C ALA A 96 -5.36 -13.30 12.18
N VAL A 97 -4.37 -14.16 12.35
CA VAL A 97 -3.78 -14.98 11.26
C VAL A 97 -4.85 -15.79 10.53
N GLU A 98 -5.88 -16.19 11.24
CA GLU A 98 -7.02 -17.00 10.75
C GLU A 98 -7.89 -16.25 9.75
N ASN A 99 -7.87 -14.92 9.77
CA ASN A 99 -8.67 -14.08 8.88
C ASN A 99 -7.90 -13.62 7.64
N ILE A 100 -6.58 -13.89 7.55
CA ILE A 100 -5.72 -13.46 6.45
C ILE A 100 -5.72 -14.52 5.34
N GLU A 101 -6.30 -14.18 4.18
CA GLU A 101 -6.32 -15.04 2.99
C GLU A 101 -5.05 -14.94 2.15
N GLY A 102 -4.27 -13.89 2.32
CA GLY A 102 -3.06 -13.62 1.55
C GLY A 102 -2.54 -12.20 1.73
N HIS A 103 -1.63 -11.81 0.85
CA HIS A 103 -1.05 -10.46 0.85
C HIS A 103 -1.00 -9.91 -0.57
N LEU A 104 -1.22 -8.60 -0.71
CA LEU A 104 -1.03 -7.86 -1.95
C LEU A 104 0.04 -6.79 -1.74
N ASN A 105 1.02 -6.77 -2.63
CA ASN A 105 2.08 -5.77 -2.60
C ASN A 105 1.66 -4.56 -3.46
N LEU A 106 1.43 -3.41 -2.83
CA LEU A 106 1.08 -2.17 -3.48
C LEU A 106 2.21 -1.15 -3.37
N ASP A 107 2.36 -0.29 -4.39
CA ASP A 107 3.27 0.85 -4.26
C ASP A 107 2.76 1.79 -3.16
N ARG A 108 3.69 2.24 -2.32
CA ARG A 108 3.39 3.12 -1.17
C ARG A 108 2.73 4.44 -1.57
N SER A 109 2.94 4.89 -2.82
CA SER A 109 2.29 6.09 -3.36
C SER A 109 0.79 5.95 -3.57
N LEU A 110 0.29 4.71 -3.66
CA LEU A 110 -1.14 4.39 -3.80
C LEU A 110 -1.84 4.29 -2.43
N VAL A 111 -1.08 4.37 -1.35
CA VAL A 111 -1.59 4.11 0.00
C VAL A 111 -1.35 5.34 0.87
N SER A 112 -2.41 5.93 1.40
CA SER A 112 -2.36 7.17 2.19
C SER A 112 -1.86 6.98 3.64
N SER A 113 -1.76 5.74 4.12
CA SER A 113 -1.34 5.37 5.49
C SER A 113 -0.69 3.98 5.47
N GLU A 114 0.21 3.70 6.42
CA GLU A 114 0.83 2.37 6.55
C GLU A 114 -0.11 1.37 7.26
N ASP A 115 -1.01 1.88 8.10
CA ASP A 115 -1.95 1.08 8.88
C ASP A 115 -3.23 0.77 8.09
N VAL A 116 -3.10 0.21 6.88
CA VAL A 116 -4.25 -0.16 6.05
C VAL A 116 -4.23 -1.66 5.77
N PHE A 117 -5.39 -2.20 5.46
CA PHE A 117 -5.54 -3.59 5.02
C PHE A 117 -6.53 -3.68 3.86
N LEU A 118 -6.54 -4.81 3.20
CA LEU A 118 -7.49 -5.12 2.14
C LEU A 118 -8.60 -6.02 2.68
N LEU A 119 -9.84 -5.69 2.34
CA LEU A 119 -11.01 -6.53 2.62
C LEU A 119 -11.58 -7.03 1.29
N ARG A 120 -11.80 -8.33 1.19
CA ARG A 120 -12.51 -8.89 0.04
C ARG A 120 -13.98 -8.51 0.10
N VAL A 121 -14.46 -7.85 -0.95
CA VAL A 121 -15.86 -7.47 -1.10
C VAL A 121 -16.69 -8.69 -1.46
N GLN A 122 -17.85 -8.83 -0.81
CA GLN A 122 -18.85 -9.86 -1.11
C GLN A 122 -20.20 -9.19 -1.39
N GLY A 123 -20.80 -9.60 -2.50
CA GLY A 123 -22.12 -9.11 -2.93
C GLY A 123 -22.05 -7.77 -3.69
N ASP A 124 -23.22 -7.30 -4.08
CA ASP A 124 -23.45 -6.19 -5.00
C ASP A 124 -24.06 -4.94 -4.36
N SER A 125 -24.12 -4.89 -3.05
CA SER A 125 -24.82 -3.81 -2.32
C SER A 125 -24.26 -2.41 -2.57
N MET A 126 -23.06 -2.29 -3.17
CA MET A 126 -22.37 -1.03 -3.43
C MET A 126 -22.04 -0.84 -4.92
N ILE A 127 -22.77 -1.50 -5.82
CA ILE A 127 -22.47 -1.55 -7.26
C ILE A 127 -22.52 -0.17 -7.93
N GLU A 128 -23.45 0.72 -7.53
CA GLU A 128 -23.53 2.09 -8.05
C GLU A 128 -22.42 3.01 -7.51
N ALA A 129 -21.71 2.58 -6.45
CA ALA A 129 -20.47 3.20 -6.00
C ALA A 129 -19.24 2.57 -6.69
N HIS A 130 -19.43 1.79 -7.76
CA HIS A 130 -18.41 1.06 -8.52
C HIS A 130 -17.63 0.03 -7.69
N ILE A 131 -18.19 -0.45 -6.59
CA ILE A 131 -17.65 -1.52 -5.75
C ILE A 131 -18.45 -2.79 -6.05
N GLN A 132 -17.76 -3.83 -6.54
CA GLN A 132 -18.37 -5.07 -7.02
C GLN A 132 -17.90 -6.28 -6.22
N ASP A 133 -18.64 -7.35 -6.34
CA ASP A 133 -18.24 -8.64 -5.77
C ASP A 133 -16.86 -9.07 -6.26
N GLY A 134 -16.03 -9.57 -5.34
CA GLY A 134 -14.65 -9.98 -5.62
C GLY A 134 -13.60 -8.87 -5.61
N ASP A 135 -14.00 -7.59 -5.53
CA ASP A 135 -13.06 -6.48 -5.34
C ASP A 135 -12.29 -6.59 -4.03
N PHE A 136 -11.15 -5.88 -3.98
CA PHE A 136 -10.40 -5.65 -2.76
C PHE A 136 -10.57 -4.19 -2.34
N ALA A 137 -11.30 -3.97 -1.26
CA ALA A 137 -11.45 -2.66 -0.66
C ALA A 137 -10.24 -2.36 0.24
N LEU A 138 -9.55 -1.24 -0.02
CA LEU A 138 -8.48 -0.72 0.85
C LEU A 138 -9.13 0.01 2.01
N ILE A 139 -8.89 -0.49 3.21
CA ILE A 139 -9.53 -0.01 4.43
C ILE A 139 -8.49 0.70 5.30
N LYS A 140 -8.78 1.95 5.67
CA LYS A 140 -8.06 2.66 6.72
C LYS A 140 -8.78 2.43 8.04
N PRO A 141 -8.16 1.77 9.02
CA PRO A 141 -8.76 1.55 10.33
C PRO A 141 -9.09 2.87 11.01
N GLN A 142 -10.33 3.02 11.44
CA GLN A 142 -10.79 4.14 12.27
C GLN A 142 -12.09 3.77 12.97
N ARG A 143 -12.32 4.35 14.15
CA ARG A 143 -13.51 4.04 14.96
C ARG A 143 -14.69 4.98 14.69
N ASP A 144 -14.47 6.00 13.90
CA ASP A 144 -15.48 6.99 13.54
C ASP A 144 -15.40 7.34 12.06
N ALA A 145 -16.47 7.90 11.50
CA ALA A 145 -16.55 8.33 10.10
C ALA A 145 -17.53 9.49 9.96
N GLU A 146 -17.34 10.30 8.93
CA GLU A 146 -18.25 11.41 8.59
C GLU A 146 -19.45 10.89 7.79
N ASN A 147 -20.55 11.66 7.82
CA ASN A 147 -21.74 11.32 7.04
C ASN A 147 -21.42 11.33 5.53
N GLY A 148 -21.87 10.30 4.84
CA GLY A 148 -21.62 10.12 3.41
C GLY A 148 -20.36 9.32 3.08
N GLU A 149 -19.50 9.01 4.05
CA GLU A 149 -18.34 8.15 3.82
C GLU A 149 -18.73 6.68 3.63
N ILE A 150 -17.95 5.97 2.82
CA ILE A 150 -18.10 4.52 2.67
C ILE A 150 -17.24 3.85 3.73
N VAL A 151 -17.85 3.01 4.54
CA VAL A 151 -17.22 2.36 5.69
C VAL A 151 -17.44 0.86 5.69
N VAL A 152 -16.54 0.15 6.36
CA VAL A 152 -16.78 -1.19 6.86
C VAL A 152 -17.38 -1.05 8.25
N ALA A 153 -18.61 -1.50 8.43
CA ALA A 153 -19.28 -1.54 9.72
C ALA A 153 -19.56 -2.98 10.12
N LEU A 154 -19.39 -3.28 11.40
CA LEU A 154 -19.88 -4.50 12.03
C LEU A 154 -21.22 -4.20 12.69
N ILE A 155 -22.22 -4.98 12.34
CA ILE A 155 -23.54 -5.01 12.99
C ILE A 155 -23.60 -6.33 13.72
N GLU A 156 -23.49 -6.29 15.06
CA GLU A 156 -23.25 -7.50 15.83
C GLU A 156 -21.99 -8.23 15.35
N ASP A 157 -22.10 -9.35 14.63
CA ASP A 157 -20.99 -10.17 14.15
C ASP A 157 -20.83 -10.14 12.62
N GLU A 158 -21.66 -9.38 11.91
CA GLU A 158 -21.64 -9.31 10.46
C GLU A 158 -20.98 -8.02 9.94
N ALA A 159 -19.95 -8.17 9.11
CA ALA A 159 -19.32 -7.04 8.43
C ALA A 159 -20.09 -6.65 7.16
N THR A 160 -20.26 -5.35 6.95
CA THR A 160 -20.89 -4.82 5.74
C THR A 160 -20.18 -3.54 5.27
N ILE A 161 -20.15 -3.35 3.94
CA ILE A 161 -19.67 -2.09 3.34
C ILE A 161 -20.90 -1.29 2.93
N LYS A 162 -21.02 -0.08 3.48
CA LYS A 162 -22.15 0.82 3.23
C LYS A 162 -21.71 2.28 3.35
N ARG A 163 -22.54 3.18 2.85
CA ARG A 163 -22.41 4.61 3.11
C ARG A 163 -23.07 4.94 4.44
N ILE A 164 -22.32 5.56 5.34
CA ILE A 164 -22.80 5.85 6.69
C ILE A 164 -23.46 7.22 6.78
N PHE A 165 -24.60 7.29 7.49
CA PHE A 165 -25.25 8.51 7.92
C PHE A 165 -25.62 8.39 9.40
N LYS A 166 -25.04 9.25 10.22
CA LYS A 166 -25.28 9.31 11.67
C LYS A 166 -26.24 10.45 11.98
N LYS A 167 -27.27 10.18 12.75
CA LYS A 167 -28.15 11.15 13.37
C LYS A 167 -28.12 10.94 14.89
N ARG A 168 -28.75 11.87 15.65
CA ARG A 168 -28.69 11.88 17.11
C ARG A 168 -29.02 10.52 17.75
N ASP A 169 -30.04 9.83 17.20
CA ASP A 169 -30.59 8.61 17.81
C ASP A 169 -30.56 7.39 16.88
N LEU A 170 -29.92 7.49 15.71
CA LEU A 170 -29.81 6.37 14.79
C LEU A 170 -28.57 6.45 13.89
N ILE A 171 -28.13 5.29 13.44
CA ILE A 171 -27.15 5.12 12.37
C ILE A 171 -27.89 4.50 11.19
N ARG A 172 -27.75 5.10 10.02
CA ARG A 172 -28.25 4.58 8.76
C ARG A 172 -27.06 4.19 7.89
N LEU A 173 -27.05 2.95 7.45
CA LEU A 173 -26.06 2.38 6.54
C LEU A 173 -26.74 2.17 5.19
N GLU A 174 -26.45 3.05 4.25
CA GLU A 174 -27.07 3.08 2.92
C GLU A 174 -26.27 2.25 1.93
N PRO A 175 -26.91 1.32 1.22
CA PRO A 175 -26.33 0.67 0.06
C PRO A 175 -26.25 1.66 -1.12
N ALA A 176 -25.35 1.40 -2.06
CA ALA A 176 -25.36 2.00 -3.38
C ALA A 176 -25.86 0.97 -4.40
N ASN A 177 -27.04 0.46 -4.14
CA ASN A 177 -27.80 -0.47 -4.98
C ASN A 177 -29.29 -0.31 -4.66
N PRO A 178 -30.16 0.13 -5.61
CA PRO A 178 -31.58 0.36 -5.37
C PRO A 178 -32.37 -0.90 -5.05
N ARG A 179 -31.78 -2.09 -5.26
CA ARG A 179 -32.42 -3.39 -4.93
C ARG A 179 -32.14 -3.82 -3.49
N VAL A 180 -31.31 -3.09 -2.76
CA VAL A 180 -30.92 -3.45 -1.39
C VAL A 180 -31.46 -2.39 -0.43
N GLU A 181 -32.16 -2.84 0.62
CA GLU A 181 -32.72 -1.95 1.63
C GLU A 181 -31.63 -1.36 2.54
N PRO A 182 -31.76 -0.09 2.94
CA PRO A 182 -30.89 0.52 3.94
C PRO A 182 -31.02 -0.16 5.30
N ILE A 183 -29.89 -0.31 6.01
CA ILE A 183 -29.91 -0.80 7.38
C ILE A 183 -30.00 0.38 8.33
N VAL A 184 -31.04 0.43 9.13
CA VAL A 184 -31.26 1.49 10.13
C VAL A 184 -31.16 0.86 11.51
N VAL A 185 -30.22 1.35 12.32
CA VAL A 185 -30.01 0.89 13.69
C VAL A 185 -30.26 2.06 14.63
N ARG A 186 -31.24 1.94 15.51
CA ARG A 186 -31.52 2.93 16.55
C ARG A 186 -30.63 2.71 17.77
N LYS A 187 -30.39 3.78 18.50
CA LYS A 187 -29.59 3.72 19.72
C LYS A 187 -30.19 2.73 20.72
N GLY A 188 -29.40 1.72 21.10
CA GLY A 188 -29.81 0.67 22.03
C GLY A 188 -30.40 -0.60 21.40
N GLU A 189 -30.68 -0.63 20.08
CA GLU A 189 -31.20 -1.84 19.43
C GLU A 189 -30.10 -2.87 19.15
N LYS A 190 -29.04 -2.44 18.46
CA LYS A 190 -27.90 -3.28 18.07
C LYS A 190 -26.60 -2.52 18.22
N LYS A 191 -25.52 -3.24 18.42
CA LYS A 191 -24.18 -2.66 18.43
C LYS A 191 -23.69 -2.50 16.99
N VAL A 192 -23.41 -1.25 16.61
CA VAL A 192 -22.72 -0.92 15.36
C VAL A 192 -21.30 -0.45 15.68
N THR A 193 -20.31 -1.13 15.11
CA THR A 193 -18.90 -0.75 15.27
C THR A 193 -18.30 -0.42 13.91
N ILE A 194 -17.73 0.76 13.76
CA ILE A 194 -17.00 1.13 12.55
C ILE A 194 -15.62 0.49 12.65
N VAL A 195 -15.27 -0.32 11.65
CA VAL A 195 -13.97 -0.99 11.49
C VAL A 195 -12.97 -0.07 10.80
N GLY A 196 -13.44 0.65 9.77
CA GLY A 196 -12.63 1.57 9.03
C GLY A 196 -13.35 2.19 7.84
N LYS A 197 -12.67 3.14 7.21
CA LYS A 197 -13.13 3.84 6.00
C LYS A 197 -12.52 3.19 4.75
N VAL A 198 -13.33 3.04 3.71
CA VAL A 198 -12.86 2.64 2.38
C VAL A 198 -12.14 3.83 1.75
N VAL A 199 -10.87 3.66 1.41
CA VAL A 199 -10.02 4.70 0.83
C VAL A 199 -9.54 4.37 -0.59
N GLY A 200 -9.83 3.17 -1.09
CA GLY A 200 -9.51 2.72 -2.44
C GLY A 200 -10.14 1.38 -2.76
N ILE A 201 -10.19 1.05 -4.05
CA ILE A 201 -10.68 -0.24 -4.55
C ILE A 201 -9.66 -0.76 -5.56
N PHE A 202 -9.36 -2.05 -5.47
CA PHE A 202 -8.52 -2.76 -6.41
C PHE A 202 -9.30 -3.93 -6.99
N ARG A 203 -9.28 -4.05 -8.31
CA ARG A 203 -9.95 -5.13 -9.07
C ARG A 203 -8.94 -5.82 -9.95
N LYS A 204 -8.97 -7.16 -9.91
CA LYS A 204 -8.29 -7.98 -10.89
C LYS A 204 -9.29 -8.31 -11.99
N ILE A 205 -8.96 -7.95 -13.22
CA ILE A 205 -9.75 -8.23 -14.42
C ILE A 205 -9.20 -9.48 -15.09
#